data_bf0ede0af5a36aba85c0eb69d147a31a
#
_entry.id   bf0ede0af5a36aba85c0eb69d147a31a
#
_cell.length_a   1.000
_cell.length_b   1.000
_cell.length_c   1.000
_cell.angle_alpha   90.00
_cell.angle_beta   90.00
_cell.angle_gamma   90.00
#
_symmetry.space_group_name_H-M   'P 1'
#
loop_
_entity.id
_entity.type
_entity.pdbx_description
1 polymer ?
#
loop_
_entity_poly.entity_id
_entity_poly.type
_entity_poly.pdbx_seq_one_letter_code
_entity_poly.pdbx_strand_id
1 'polypeptide(L)'
;PYTTLFRSLENDASEIYFELRSSRSESTLITYNKHENKLTLDRTDSGTLPSNVDGTTRSTILDSPLKQLQIFVDTSSIEIFCNDGERVLTSRIFPNEDATGIKASTESGQVYLKFTKYELKG
;
A
#
# COMPACT_ATOMS: atom_id res chain seq x y z
N PRO A 1 14.87 -3.47 4.13
CA PRO A 1 14.20 -3.01 2.91
C PRO A 1 13.75 -4.16 2.04
N TYR A 2 12.58 -4.01 1.42
CA TYR A 2 12.03 -5.01 0.51
C TYR A 2 11.12 -4.34 -0.51
N THR A 3 10.80 -5.07 -1.58
CA THR A 3 9.77 -4.69 -2.53
C THR A 3 8.74 -5.80 -2.62
N THR A 4 7.48 -5.41 -2.80
CA THR A 4 6.38 -6.34 -2.99
C THR A 4 5.70 -6.05 -4.32
N LEU A 5 5.16 -7.09 -4.92
CA LEU A 5 4.43 -6.98 -6.17
C LEU A 5 3.10 -7.72 -6.01
N PHE A 6 2.01 -6.99 -6.19
CA PHE A 6 0.67 -7.56 -6.23
C PHE A 6 0.15 -7.45 -7.66
N ARG A 7 -0.37 -8.53 -8.20
CA ARG A 7 -1.04 -8.54 -9.50
C ARG A 7 -2.44 -9.07 -9.32
N SER A 8 -3.42 -8.32 -9.81
CA SER A 8 -4.81 -8.74 -9.79
C SER A 8 -5.09 -9.63 -10.99
N LEU A 9 -5.49 -10.87 -10.75
CA LEU A 9 -5.86 -11.81 -11.79
C LEU A 9 -7.34 -11.71 -12.11
N GLU A 10 -8.16 -11.47 -11.09
CA GLU A 10 -9.60 -11.31 -11.22
C GLU A 10 -10.08 -10.50 -10.03
N ASN A 11 -11.04 -9.60 -10.26
CA ASN A 11 -11.46 -8.68 -9.22
C ASN A 11 -12.94 -8.28 -9.39
N ASP A 12 -13.79 -8.70 -8.46
CA ASP A 12 -15.16 -8.23 -8.32
C ASP A 12 -15.38 -7.43 -7.03
N ALA A 13 -14.32 -7.18 -6.26
CA ALA A 13 -14.40 -6.43 -5.04
C ALA A 13 -14.54 -4.93 -5.31
N SER A 14 -15.34 -4.24 -4.49
CA SER A 14 -15.50 -2.79 -4.60
C SER A 14 -14.29 -2.04 -4.02
N GLU A 15 -13.68 -2.60 -2.99
CA GLU A 15 -12.48 -2.03 -2.38
C GLU A 15 -11.48 -3.13 -2.03
N ILE A 16 -10.20 -2.84 -2.21
CA ILE A 16 -9.09 -3.72 -1.85
C ILE A 16 -8.21 -2.97 -0.88
N TYR A 17 -7.82 -3.64 0.21
CA TYR A 17 -6.97 -3.07 1.24
C TYR A 17 -5.64 -3.82 1.29
N PHE A 18 -4.54 -3.05 1.33
CA PHE A 18 -3.20 -3.58 1.52
C PHE A 18 -2.62 -2.95 2.78
N GLU A 19 -2.17 -3.76 3.72
CA GLU A 19 -1.53 -3.29 4.93
C GLU A 19 -0.05 -3.67 4.89
N LEU A 20 0.83 -2.68 5.01
CA LEU A 20 2.28 -2.85 5.00
C LEU A 20 2.84 -2.41 6.36
N ARG A 21 3.96 -3.00 6.74
CA ARG A 21 4.59 -2.71 8.03
C ARG A 21 3.57 -2.78 9.16
N SER A 22 2.78 -3.86 9.17
CA SER A 22 1.71 -4.02 10.15
C SER A 22 2.18 -4.81 11.37
N SER A 23 1.63 -4.43 12.53
CA SER A 23 1.76 -5.11 13.81
C SER A 23 0.41 -5.07 14.50
N ARG A 24 0.35 -5.37 15.79
CA ARG A 24 -0.90 -5.27 16.56
C ARG A 24 -1.42 -3.84 16.65
N SER A 25 -0.53 -2.86 16.64
CA SER A 25 -0.87 -1.46 16.91
C SER A 25 -0.58 -0.52 15.74
N GLU A 26 0.14 -0.97 14.74
CA GLU A 26 0.58 -0.13 13.63
C GLU A 26 0.28 -0.77 12.28
N SER A 27 -0.07 0.05 11.30
CA SER A 27 -0.14 -0.37 9.91
C SER A 27 -0.07 0.83 8.98
N THR A 28 0.51 0.63 7.80
CA THR A 28 0.44 1.59 6.71
C THR A 28 -0.55 1.02 5.71
N LEU A 29 -1.65 1.74 5.49
CA LEU A 29 -2.79 1.23 4.74
C LEU A 29 -2.83 1.82 3.33
N ILE A 30 -3.01 0.94 2.34
CA ILE A 30 -3.27 1.34 0.96
C ILE A 30 -4.65 0.81 0.60
N THR A 31 -5.51 1.70 0.12
CA THR A 31 -6.88 1.35 -0.27
C THR A 31 -7.08 1.64 -1.74
N TYR A 32 -7.60 0.67 -2.48
CA TYR A 32 -8.03 0.89 -3.85
C TYR A 32 -9.56 0.83 -3.91
N ASN A 33 -10.17 1.93 -4.35
CA ASN A 33 -11.61 2.03 -4.57
C ASN A 33 -11.87 1.87 -6.06
N LYS A 34 -12.54 0.78 -6.43
CA LYS A 34 -12.79 0.42 -7.82
C LYS A 34 -13.73 1.38 -8.53
N HIS A 35 -14.76 1.86 -7.84
CA HIS A 35 -15.75 2.77 -8.43
C HIS A 35 -15.14 4.11 -8.81
N GLU A 36 -14.28 4.64 -7.95
CA GLU A 36 -13.62 5.91 -8.19
C GLU A 36 -12.30 5.74 -8.95
N ASN A 37 -11.83 4.50 -9.09
CA ASN A 37 -10.51 4.18 -9.62
C ASN A 37 -9.43 4.96 -8.87
N LYS A 38 -9.55 4.98 -7.55
CA LYS A 38 -8.75 5.82 -6.66
C LYS A 38 -7.92 4.98 -5.72
N LEU A 39 -6.63 5.30 -5.67
CA LEU A 39 -5.70 4.72 -4.72
C LEU A 39 -5.39 5.72 -3.62
N THR A 40 -5.47 5.28 -2.36
CA THR A 40 -5.19 6.11 -1.19
C THR A 40 -4.12 5.45 -0.34
N LEU A 41 -3.12 6.23 0.03
CA LEU A 41 -2.10 5.85 1.01
C LEU A 41 -2.43 6.54 2.32
N ASP A 42 -2.62 5.77 3.39
CA ASP A 42 -2.97 6.27 4.71
C ASP A 42 -1.91 5.83 5.72
N ARG A 43 -1.19 6.79 6.29
CA ARG A 43 -0.17 6.55 7.29
C ARG A 43 -0.58 6.98 8.70
N THR A 44 -1.86 7.20 8.94
CA THR A 44 -2.37 7.65 10.24
C THR A 44 -1.89 6.76 11.39
N ASP A 45 -1.94 5.45 11.20
CA ASP A 45 -1.56 4.45 12.21
C ASP A 45 -0.23 3.77 11.89
N SER A 46 0.62 4.39 11.09
CA SER A 46 1.85 3.76 10.61
C SER A 46 3.00 3.76 11.62
N GLY A 47 2.83 4.41 12.75
CA GLY A 47 3.85 4.56 13.78
C GLY A 47 3.95 6.01 14.23
N THR A 48 5.14 6.43 14.64
CA THR A 48 5.37 7.81 15.06
C THR A 48 5.21 8.75 13.87
N LEU A 49 4.40 9.81 14.04
CA LEU A 49 4.22 10.83 13.01
C LEU A 49 5.10 12.04 13.33
N PRO A 50 5.72 12.65 12.31
CA PRO A 50 6.46 13.91 12.52
C PRO A 50 5.55 15.01 13.07
N SER A 51 6.10 15.87 13.91
CA SER A 51 5.33 16.93 14.58
C SER A 51 4.77 17.99 13.64
N ASN A 52 5.32 18.08 12.43
CA ASN A 52 4.91 19.08 11.42
C ASN A 52 4.30 18.46 10.18
N VAL A 53 3.60 17.36 10.36
CA VAL A 53 2.97 16.66 9.24
C VAL A 53 1.73 17.42 8.76
N ASP A 54 1.61 17.63 7.45
CA ASP A 54 0.49 18.35 6.83
C ASP A 54 -0.72 17.46 6.56
N GLY A 55 -0.57 16.15 6.74
CA GLY A 55 -1.65 15.21 6.53
C GLY A 55 -1.14 13.79 6.60
N THR A 56 -2.07 12.86 6.78
CA THR A 56 -1.77 11.44 6.93
C THR A 56 -2.22 10.62 5.74
N THR A 57 -2.95 11.22 4.79
CA THR A 57 -3.44 10.52 3.61
C THR A 57 -3.01 11.22 2.33
N ARG A 58 -2.76 10.42 1.31
CA ARG A 58 -2.49 10.89 -0.06
C ARG A 58 -3.27 10.01 -1.01
N SER A 59 -3.86 10.61 -2.04
CA SER A 59 -4.68 9.89 -3.00
C SER A 59 -4.33 10.26 -4.42
N THR A 60 -4.59 9.34 -5.35
CA THR A 60 -4.49 9.61 -6.78
C THR A 60 -5.58 8.83 -7.52
N ILE A 61 -6.06 9.40 -8.60
CA ILE A 61 -7.00 8.73 -9.51
C ILE A 61 -6.16 8.09 -10.62
N LEU A 62 -6.41 6.81 -10.90
CA LEU A 62 -5.71 6.09 -11.95
C LEU A 62 -6.36 6.34 -13.31
N ASP A 63 -5.57 6.27 -14.37
CA ASP A 63 -6.08 6.41 -15.74
C ASP A 63 -6.70 5.11 -16.24
N SER A 64 -6.26 3.98 -15.70
CA SER A 64 -6.78 2.65 -16.05
C SER A 64 -7.03 1.85 -14.76
N PRO A 65 -7.84 0.77 -14.81
CA PRO A 65 -8.07 -0.05 -13.63
C PRO A 65 -6.77 -0.59 -13.05
N LEU A 66 -6.73 -0.71 -11.72
CA LEU A 66 -5.55 -1.24 -11.02
C LEU A 66 -5.37 -2.73 -11.36
N LYS A 67 -4.25 -3.07 -11.97
CA LYS A 67 -3.88 -4.44 -12.29
C LYS A 67 -2.60 -4.87 -11.60
N GLN A 68 -1.76 -3.91 -11.26
CA GLN A 68 -0.47 -4.18 -10.64
C GLN A 68 -0.13 -3.09 -9.65
N LEU A 69 0.38 -3.50 -8.50
CA LEU A 69 0.84 -2.60 -7.47
C LEU A 69 2.21 -3.06 -7.02
N GLN A 70 3.22 -2.23 -7.24
CA GLN A 70 4.58 -2.51 -6.78
C GLN A 70 4.92 -1.54 -5.67
N ILE A 71 5.37 -2.07 -4.54
CA ILE A 71 5.61 -1.27 -3.35
C ILE A 71 7.03 -1.51 -2.88
N PHE A 72 7.81 -0.44 -2.78
CA PHE A 72 9.15 -0.45 -2.20
C PHE A 72 9.03 0.04 -0.77
N VAL A 73 9.51 -0.75 0.18
CA VAL A 73 9.46 -0.43 1.60
C VAL A 73 10.86 -0.41 2.16
N ASP A 74 11.21 0.70 2.79
CA ASP A 74 12.47 0.84 3.51
C ASP A 74 12.16 1.10 4.99
N THR A 75 13.18 1.32 5.78
CA THR A 75 13.05 1.56 7.22
C THR A 75 12.10 2.71 7.55
N SER A 76 12.14 3.77 6.76
CA SER A 76 11.36 4.98 7.02
C SER A 76 10.71 5.57 5.77
N SER A 77 10.49 4.77 4.73
CA SER A 77 9.84 5.26 3.52
C SER A 77 9.05 4.18 2.82
N ILE A 78 8.06 4.59 2.06
CA ILE A 78 7.26 3.71 1.22
C ILE A 78 7.04 4.40 -0.12
N GLU A 79 7.24 3.66 -1.22
CA GLU A 79 6.98 4.13 -2.58
C GLU A 79 6.07 3.14 -3.27
N ILE A 80 5.01 3.64 -3.88
CA ILE A 80 3.97 2.82 -4.50
C ILE A 80 3.89 3.17 -5.97
N PHE A 81 4.07 2.16 -6.82
CA PHE A 81 3.96 2.28 -8.27
C PHE A 81 2.74 1.52 -8.74
N CYS A 82 1.81 2.22 -9.40
CA CYS A 82 0.58 1.64 -9.91
C CYS A 82 0.73 1.34 -11.39
N ASN A 83 0.38 0.13 -11.81
CA ASN A 83 0.35 -0.24 -13.24
C ASN A 83 1.64 0.13 -13.98
N ASP A 84 2.79 -0.39 -13.52
CA ASP A 84 4.10 -0.12 -14.14
C ASP A 84 4.50 1.36 -14.12
N GLY A 85 4.05 2.10 -13.10
CA GLY A 85 4.45 3.49 -12.92
C GLY A 85 3.52 4.53 -13.52
N GLU A 86 2.31 4.13 -13.93
CA GLU A 86 1.29 5.07 -14.38
C GLU A 86 1.04 6.19 -13.36
N ARG A 87 1.03 5.82 -12.08
CA ARG A 87 0.95 6.75 -10.95
C ARG A 87 1.90 6.29 -9.86
N VAL A 88 2.47 7.23 -9.13
CA VAL A 88 3.42 6.96 -8.04
C VAL A 88 3.01 7.76 -6.81
N LEU A 89 2.97 7.09 -5.66
CA LEU A 89 2.79 7.74 -4.37
C LEU A 89 4.00 7.43 -3.50
N THR A 90 4.48 8.43 -2.76
CA THR A 90 5.58 8.25 -1.81
C THR A 90 5.23 8.86 -0.48
N SER A 91 5.78 8.31 0.61
CA SER A 91 5.61 8.88 1.94
C SER A 91 6.73 8.43 2.87
N ARG A 92 6.97 9.24 3.90
CA ARG A 92 7.81 8.84 5.03
C ARG A 92 6.92 8.17 6.07
N ILE A 93 7.42 7.08 6.65
CA ILE A 93 6.76 6.35 7.73
C ILE A 93 7.80 5.98 8.78
N PHE A 94 7.37 5.89 10.05
CA PHE A 94 8.29 5.59 11.16
C PHE A 94 7.71 4.49 12.07
N PRO A 95 7.46 3.29 11.51
CA PRO A 95 6.93 2.18 12.30
C PRO A 95 8.01 1.60 13.21
N ASN A 96 7.58 0.87 14.24
CA ASN A 96 8.50 0.10 15.07
C ASN A 96 9.13 -1.02 14.25
N GLU A 97 10.29 -1.49 14.69
CA GLU A 97 11.03 -2.56 14.01
C GLU A 97 10.24 -3.86 13.90
N ASP A 98 9.37 -4.13 14.89
CA ASP A 98 8.55 -5.34 14.90
C ASP A 98 7.32 -5.28 14.00
N ALA A 99 7.03 -4.13 13.41
CA ALA A 99 5.94 -3.98 12.45
C ALA A 99 6.40 -4.50 11.08
N THR A 100 6.26 -5.81 10.87
CA THR A 100 6.76 -6.50 9.67
C THR A 100 5.66 -7.15 8.84
N GLY A 101 4.40 -7.03 9.24
CA GLY A 101 3.29 -7.72 8.60
C GLY A 101 2.90 -7.14 7.25
N ILE A 102 2.43 -8.01 6.37
CA ILE A 102 1.90 -7.65 5.06
C ILE A 102 0.58 -8.40 4.91
N LYS A 103 -0.50 -7.67 4.61
CA LYS A 103 -1.83 -8.26 4.43
C LYS A 103 -2.54 -7.64 3.24
N ALA A 104 -3.38 -8.44 2.58
CA ALA A 104 -4.30 -7.94 1.57
C ALA A 104 -5.68 -8.47 1.91
N SER A 105 -6.71 -7.64 1.80
CA SER A 105 -8.08 -8.01 2.13
C SER A 105 -9.08 -7.21 1.30
N THR A 106 -10.35 -7.64 1.34
CA THR A 106 -11.45 -6.93 0.68
C THR A 106 -12.59 -6.79 1.69
N GLU A 107 -13.40 -5.74 1.54
CA GLU A 107 -14.58 -5.57 2.35
C GLU A 107 -15.72 -6.48 1.89
N SER A 108 -15.89 -6.61 0.57
CA SER A 108 -16.90 -7.46 -0.04
C SER A 108 -16.41 -7.92 -1.41
N GLY A 109 -16.96 -9.03 -1.90
CA GLY A 109 -16.51 -9.62 -3.15
C GLY A 109 -15.22 -10.39 -2.99
N GLN A 110 -14.60 -10.72 -4.11
CA GLN A 110 -13.37 -11.51 -4.15
C GLN A 110 -12.34 -10.84 -5.03
N VAL A 111 -11.08 -11.00 -4.66
CA VAL A 111 -9.95 -10.61 -5.47
C VAL A 111 -8.94 -11.75 -5.47
N TYR A 112 -8.45 -12.09 -6.65
CA TYR A 112 -7.38 -13.07 -6.80
C TYR A 112 -6.09 -12.31 -7.06
N LEU A 113 -5.18 -12.38 -6.10
CA LEU A 113 -3.91 -11.66 -6.17
C LEU A 113 -2.76 -12.64 -6.25
N LYS A 114 -1.83 -12.34 -7.15
CA LYS A 114 -0.52 -12.96 -7.13
C LYS A 114 0.40 -12.03 -6.34
N PHE A 115 0.99 -12.53 -5.28
CA PHE A 115 1.87 -11.76 -4.40
C PHE A 115 3.29 -12.28 -4.51
N THR A 116 4.24 -11.37 -4.65
CA THR A 116 5.67 -11.70 -4.64
C THR A 116 6.39 -10.68 -3.77
N LYS A 117 7.27 -11.15 -2.90
CA LYS A 117 8.11 -10.30 -2.07
C LYS A 117 9.58 -10.55 -2.40
N TYR A 118 10.33 -9.48 -2.62
CA TYR A 118 11.76 -9.53 -2.85
C TYR A 118 12.46 -8.75 -1.74
N GLU A 119 13.43 -9.37 -1.08
CA GLU A 119 14.26 -8.64 -0.13
C GLU A 119 15.39 -7.97 -0.89
N LEU A 120 15.60 -6.69 -0.60
CA LEU A 120 16.65 -5.92 -1.23
C LEU A 120 17.91 -6.02 -0.38
N LYS A 121 19.02 -6.35 -1.03
CA LYS A 121 20.34 -6.37 -0.37
C LYS A 121 20.87 -4.95 -0.41
N GLY A 122 21.03 -4.38 0.75
CA GLY A 122 21.54 -3.03 0.87
C GLY A 122 22.90 -2.98 1.50
#